data_28bec0df2c8a035b9e9009f139853ca8
#
_entry.id   28bec0df2c8a035b9e9009f139853ca8
#
_cell.length_a   1.000
_cell.length_b   1.000
_cell.length_c   1.000
_cell.angle_alpha   90.00
_cell.angle_beta   90.00
_cell.angle_gamma   90.00
#
_symmetry.space_group_name_H-M   'P 1'
#
loop_
_entity.id
_entity.type
_entity.pdbx_description
1 polymer ?
#
loop_
_entity_poly.entity_id
_entity_poly.type
_entity_poly.pdbx_seq_one_letter_code
_entity_poly.pdbx_strand_id
1 'polypeptide(L)'
;MSIQLPTPIEHYIQIVNSGALESVPECFAPDAIVHDEGQAYEGLAAIKNWMAATKKKYGHTVAPLELAERGGQSVLKARLAGSFPGSPITANFSFVLAGGKIRSLEIR
;
A
#
# COMPACT_ATOMS: atom_id res chain seq x y z
N MET A 1 19.70 -1.70 -6.31
CA MET A 1 19.41 -0.33 -6.68
C MET A 1 17.96 0.01 -6.34
N SER A 2 17.75 1.07 -5.59
CA SER A 2 16.41 1.48 -5.16
C SER A 2 15.82 2.49 -6.14
N ILE A 3 14.50 2.43 -6.31
CA ILE A 3 13.80 3.42 -7.12
C ILE A 3 13.35 4.57 -6.24
N GLN A 4 13.22 5.75 -6.86
CA GLN A 4 12.76 6.95 -6.17
C GLN A 4 11.24 6.89 -6.02
N LEU A 5 10.75 7.01 -4.80
CA LEU A 5 9.32 6.98 -4.49
C LEU A 5 8.89 8.25 -3.77
N PRO A 6 7.67 8.75 -4.02
CA PRO A 6 7.10 9.79 -3.17
C PRO A 6 7.10 9.33 -1.72
N THR A 7 7.34 10.26 -0.81
CA THR A 7 7.44 9.95 0.62
C THR A 7 6.26 9.13 1.17
N PRO A 8 4.98 9.46 0.85
CA PRO A 8 3.88 8.65 1.37
C PRO A 8 3.90 7.20 0.88
N ILE A 9 4.31 6.96 -0.36
CA ILE A 9 4.38 5.61 -0.92
C ILE A 9 5.51 4.83 -0.26
N GLU A 10 6.67 5.45 -0.12
CA GLU A 10 7.80 4.82 0.57
C GLU A 10 7.42 4.47 2.01
N HIS A 11 6.72 5.37 2.68
CA HIS A 11 6.28 5.17 4.05
C HIS A 11 5.29 3.99 4.15
N TYR A 12 4.36 3.91 3.18
CA TYR A 12 3.42 2.79 3.11
C TYR A 12 4.16 1.45 3.02
N ILE A 13 5.15 1.36 2.14
CA ILE A 13 5.94 0.14 1.98
C ILE A 13 6.65 -0.23 3.28
N GLN A 14 7.23 0.76 3.96
CA GLN A 14 7.89 0.53 5.24
C GLN A 14 6.92 -0.01 6.30
N ILE A 15 5.70 0.53 6.35
CA ILE A 15 4.69 0.07 7.29
C ILE A 15 4.29 -1.38 6.99
N VAL A 16 4.05 -1.70 5.72
CA VAL A 16 3.70 -3.07 5.33
C VAL A 16 4.81 -4.04 5.73
N ASN A 17 6.05 -3.68 5.44
CA ASN A 17 7.17 -4.59 5.67
C ASN A 17 7.53 -4.74 7.15
N SER A 18 7.33 -3.69 7.95
CA SER A 18 7.66 -3.71 9.37
C SER A 18 6.51 -4.06 10.29
N GLY A 19 5.26 -3.84 9.84
CA GLY A 19 4.08 -4.01 10.68
C GLY A 19 3.85 -2.85 11.65
N ALA A 20 4.50 -1.71 11.43
CA ALA A 20 4.40 -0.53 12.31
C ALA A 20 3.09 0.23 12.06
N LEU A 21 1.96 -0.36 12.45
CA LEU A 21 0.62 0.17 12.17
C LEU A 21 0.34 1.52 12.84
N GLU A 22 1.05 1.86 13.89
CA GLU A 22 0.92 3.14 14.55
C GLU A 22 1.32 4.30 13.65
N SER A 23 2.06 4.04 12.58
CA SER A 23 2.47 5.06 11.62
C SER A 23 1.46 5.29 10.50
N VAL A 24 0.36 4.55 10.46
CA VAL A 24 -0.68 4.70 9.42
C VAL A 24 -1.19 6.14 9.31
N PRO A 25 -1.47 6.87 10.42
CA PRO A 25 -1.94 8.26 10.31
C PRO A 25 -0.93 9.23 9.69
N GLU A 26 0.35 8.87 9.68
CA GLU A 26 1.39 9.70 9.05
C GLU A 26 1.45 9.49 7.54
N CYS A 27 0.93 8.37 7.07
CA CYS A 27 1.01 7.93 5.69
C CYS A 27 -0.30 8.17 4.92
N PHE A 28 -1.44 7.89 5.55
CA PHE A 28 -2.76 8.02 4.95
C PHE A 28 -3.51 9.25 5.45
N ALA A 29 -4.27 9.88 4.55
CA ALA A 29 -5.18 10.97 4.95
C ALA A 29 -6.28 10.41 5.84
N PRO A 30 -6.88 11.24 6.73
CA PRO A 30 -7.92 10.75 7.64
C PRO A 30 -9.15 10.15 6.94
N ASP A 31 -9.45 10.63 5.73
CA ASP A 31 -10.58 10.16 4.95
C ASP A 31 -10.16 9.24 3.80
N ALA A 32 -8.97 8.67 3.88
CA ALA A 32 -8.45 7.81 2.83
C ALA A 32 -9.30 6.56 2.64
N ILE A 33 -9.27 6.02 1.42
CA ILE A 33 -9.97 4.78 1.09
C ILE A 33 -9.03 3.82 0.39
N VAL A 34 -9.10 2.55 0.75
CA VAL A 34 -8.32 1.48 0.13
C VAL A 34 -9.28 0.49 -0.52
N HIS A 35 -9.00 0.12 -1.77
CA HIS A 35 -9.73 -0.92 -2.48
C HIS A 35 -8.81 -2.11 -2.69
N ASP A 36 -9.19 -3.25 -2.14
CA ASP A 36 -8.40 -4.48 -2.25
C ASP A 36 -9.33 -5.69 -2.20
N GLU A 37 -9.08 -6.64 -3.10
CA GLU A 37 -9.85 -7.89 -3.17
C GLU A 37 -11.37 -7.68 -3.23
N GLY A 38 -11.81 -6.65 -3.97
CA GLY A 38 -13.22 -6.35 -4.14
C GLY A 38 -13.87 -5.69 -2.93
N GLN A 39 -13.10 -5.32 -1.92
CA GLN A 39 -13.59 -4.65 -0.72
C GLN A 39 -13.06 -3.22 -0.65
N ALA A 40 -13.78 -2.37 0.06
CA ALA A 40 -13.37 -0.99 0.30
C ALA A 40 -13.20 -0.77 1.81
N TYR A 41 -12.08 -0.12 2.17
CA TYR A 41 -11.76 0.19 3.56
C TYR A 41 -11.62 1.70 3.68
N GLU A 42 -12.54 2.33 4.38
CA GLU A 42 -12.63 3.77 4.46
C GLU A 42 -12.26 4.28 5.85
N GLY A 43 -11.31 5.22 5.89
CA GLY A 43 -10.85 5.82 7.13
C GLY A 43 -9.70 5.06 7.78
N LEU A 44 -9.00 5.72 8.70
CA LEU A 44 -7.77 5.19 9.29
C LEU A 44 -7.98 3.90 10.07
N ALA A 45 -9.07 3.80 10.83
CA ALA A 45 -9.32 2.58 11.61
C ALA A 45 -9.52 1.36 10.72
N ALA A 46 -10.32 1.51 9.65
CA ALA A 46 -10.56 0.42 8.72
C ALA A 46 -9.29 0.04 7.98
N ILE A 47 -8.48 1.02 7.60
CA ILE A 47 -7.21 0.78 6.90
C ILE A 47 -6.23 0.04 7.81
N LYS A 48 -6.12 0.45 9.08
CA LYS A 48 -5.27 -0.24 10.05
C LYS A 48 -5.69 -1.71 10.20
N ASN A 49 -7.00 -1.94 10.33
CA ASN A 49 -7.53 -3.30 10.47
C ASN A 49 -7.24 -4.14 9.23
N TRP A 50 -7.41 -3.55 8.05
CA TRP A 50 -7.09 -4.22 6.79
C TRP A 50 -5.61 -4.60 6.72
N MET A 51 -4.71 -3.67 7.05
CA MET A 51 -3.27 -3.95 7.02
C MET A 51 -2.89 -5.03 8.03
N ALA A 52 -3.45 -4.98 9.23
CA ALA A 52 -3.18 -5.98 10.26
C ALA A 52 -3.65 -7.37 9.81
N ALA A 53 -4.86 -7.45 9.25
CA ALA A 53 -5.44 -8.71 8.81
C ALA A 53 -4.65 -9.33 7.65
N THR A 54 -4.27 -8.52 6.67
CA THR A 54 -3.52 -9.03 5.52
C THR A 54 -2.11 -9.46 5.92
N LYS A 55 -1.47 -8.73 6.83
CA LYS A 55 -0.13 -9.11 7.31
C LYS A 55 -0.19 -10.41 8.10
N LYS A 56 -1.20 -10.56 8.94
CA LYS A 56 -1.39 -11.79 9.70
C LYS A 56 -1.67 -12.98 8.80
N LYS A 57 -2.49 -12.76 7.76
CA LYS A 57 -2.91 -13.82 6.84
C LYS A 57 -1.76 -14.28 5.93
N TYR A 58 -0.99 -13.34 5.40
CA TYR A 58 -0.01 -13.64 4.36
C TYR A 58 1.44 -13.52 4.80
N GLY A 59 1.72 -12.78 5.86
CA GLY A 59 3.08 -12.51 6.29
C GLY A 59 3.92 -11.88 5.19
N HIS A 60 3.28 -11.08 4.33
CA HIS A 60 3.89 -10.64 3.08
C HIS A 60 4.80 -9.44 3.22
N THR A 61 5.68 -9.30 2.24
CA THR A 61 6.51 -8.11 2.06
C THR A 61 6.25 -7.55 0.67
N VAL A 62 6.53 -6.25 0.52
CA VAL A 62 6.34 -5.52 -0.73
C VAL A 62 7.70 -4.97 -1.17
N ALA A 63 8.10 -5.28 -2.40
CA ALA A 63 9.33 -4.77 -2.99
C ALA A 63 8.97 -3.95 -4.24
N PRO A 64 9.27 -2.63 -4.26
CA PRO A 64 8.93 -1.80 -5.41
C PRO A 64 9.79 -2.16 -6.62
N LEU A 65 9.17 -2.24 -7.79
CA LEU A 65 9.85 -2.57 -9.04
C LEU A 65 9.88 -1.39 -10.00
N GLU A 66 8.75 -0.67 -10.13
CA GLU A 66 8.62 0.37 -11.13
C GLU A 66 7.50 1.33 -10.73
N LEU A 67 7.70 2.62 -10.95
CA LEU A 67 6.69 3.63 -10.68
C LEU A 67 6.39 4.43 -11.94
N ALA A 68 5.10 4.61 -12.24
CA ALA A 68 4.64 5.42 -13.36
C ALA A 68 3.56 6.39 -12.88
N GLU A 69 3.56 7.61 -13.45
CA GLU A 69 2.52 8.60 -13.17
C GLU A 69 1.51 8.56 -14.32
N ARG A 70 0.23 8.40 -14.00
CA ARG A 70 -0.83 8.31 -15.00
C ARG A 70 -2.10 9.01 -14.52
N GLY A 71 -2.49 10.09 -15.20
CA GLY A 71 -3.77 10.75 -14.96
C GLY A 71 -4.00 11.14 -13.50
N GLY A 72 -3.00 11.69 -12.85
CA GLY A 72 -3.10 12.11 -11.45
C GLY A 72 -2.90 10.98 -10.45
N GLN A 73 -2.54 9.78 -10.92
CA GLN A 73 -2.27 8.64 -10.06
C GLN A 73 -0.81 8.23 -10.16
N SER A 74 -0.27 7.74 -9.04
CA SER A 74 1.05 7.11 -9.01
C SER A 74 0.82 5.60 -9.02
N VAL A 75 1.21 4.93 -10.10
CA VAL A 75 1.01 3.49 -10.23
C VAL A 75 2.32 2.78 -9.97
N LEU A 76 2.35 2.03 -8.88
CA LEU A 76 3.53 1.27 -8.45
C LEU A 76 3.35 -0.19 -8.83
N LYS A 77 4.28 -0.71 -9.62
CA LYS A 77 4.39 -2.15 -9.83
C LYS A 77 5.28 -2.69 -8.73
N ALA A 78 4.80 -3.64 -7.97
CA ALA A 78 5.54 -4.18 -6.85
C ALA A 78 5.43 -5.70 -6.79
N ARG A 79 6.45 -6.31 -6.20
CA ARG A 79 6.50 -7.73 -5.98
C ARG A 79 6.04 -8.03 -4.57
N LEU A 80 5.05 -8.91 -4.45
CA LEU A 80 4.51 -9.37 -3.18
C LEU A 80 5.01 -10.78 -2.92
N ALA A 81 5.65 -10.99 -1.79
CA ALA A 81 6.13 -12.31 -1.39
C ALA A 81 5.60 -12.62 0.00
N GLY A 82 5.10 -13.83 0.21
CA GLY A 82 4.55 -14.23 1.49
C GLY A 82 4.04 -15.66 1.48
N SER A 83 3.24 -16.00 2.50
CA SER A 83 2.69 -17.34 2.66
C SER A 83 1.34 -17.45 1.96
N PHE A 84 1.37 -17.52 0.64
CA PHE A 84 0.16 -17.69 -0.16
C PHE A 84 0.50 -18.46 -1.44
N PRO A 85 -0.50 -19.15 -2.03
CA PRO A 85 -0.28 -19.89 -3.29
C PRO A 85 0.15 -18.93 -4.40
N GLY A 86 1.15 -19.33 -5.16
CA GLY A 86 1.67 -18.54 -6.27
C GLY A 86 2.68 -17.47 -5.89
N SER A 87 3.00 -17.34 -4.60
CA SER A 87 4.02 -16.38 -4.15
C SER A 87 5.40 -16.70 -4.77
N PRO A 88 6.18 -15.68 -5.22
CA PRO A 88 5.81 -14.27 -5.24
C PRO A 88 4.95 -13.91 -6.44
N ILE A 89 4.18 -12.84 -6.33
CA ILE A 89 3.39 -12.31 -7.45
C ILE A 89 3.74 -10.84 -7.65
N THR A 90 3.37 -10.31 -8.82
CA THR A 90 3.50 -8.89 -9.11
C THR A 90 2.11 -8.28 -9.10
N ALA A 91 1.96 -7.16 -8.41
CA ALA A 91 0.68 -6.44 -8.34
C ALA A 91 0.90 -4.98 -8.65
N ASN A 92 -0.18 -4.30 -9.02
CA ASN A 92 -0.17 -2.87 -9.30
C ASN A 92 -0.89 -2.14 -8.18
N PHE A 93 -0.23 -1.13 -7.63
CA PHE A 93 -0.75 -0.30 -6.55
C PHE A 93 -0.98 1.09 -7.12
N SER A 94 -2.24 1.51 -7.23
CA SER A 94 -2.59 2.83 -7.75
C SER A 94 -2.87 3.76 -6.59
N PHE A 95 -2.02 4.78 -6.43
CA PHE A 95 -2.14 5.76 -5.35
C PHE A 95 -2.61 7.11 -5.86
N VAL A 96 -3.51 7.75 -5.11
CA VAL A 96 -3.79 9.17 -5.28
C VAL A 96 -3.23 9.87 -4.04
N LEU A 97 -2.34 10.81 -4.25
CA LEU A 97 -1.69 11.55 -3.17
C LEU A 97 -2.26 12.95 -3.08
N ALA A 98 -2.44 13.45 -1.87
CA ALA A 98 -2.89 14.80 -1.62
C ALA A 98 -2.36 15.27 -0.29
N GLY A 99 -1.80 16.49 -0.26
CA GLY A 99 -1.29 17.08 0.98
C GLY A 99 -0.19 16.28 1.65
N GLY A 100 0.60 15.56 0.85
CA GLY A 100 1.69 14.76 1.39
C GLY A 100 1.27 13.43 1.99
N LYS A 101 0.04 13.00 1.72
CA LYS A 101 -0.50 11.73 2.25
C LYS A 101 -1.24 10.96 1.16
N ILE A 102 -1.46 9.68 1.40
CA ILE A 102 -2.23 8.83 0.50
C ILE A 102 -3.71 9.10 0.73
N ARG A 103 -4.40 9.52 -0.30
CA ARG A 103 -5.84 9.74 -0.24
C ARG A 103 -6.61 8.52 -0.70
N SER A 104 -6.08 7.78 -1.66
CA SER A 104 -6.68 6.51 -2.06
C SER A 104 -5.60 5.54 -2.55
N LEU A 105 -5.91 4.26 -2.42
CA LEU A 105 -5.05 3.18 -2.88
C LEU A 105 -5.93 2.08 -3.42
N GLU A 106 -5.61 1.60 -4.62
CA GLU A 106 -6.26 0.45 -5.21
C GLU A 106 -5.20 -0.57 -5.58
N ILE A 107 -5.38 -1.81 -5.16
CA ILE A 107 -4.44 -2.91 -5.44
C ILE A 107 -5.09 -3.88 -6.40
N ARG A 108 -4.36 -4.20 -7.46
CA ARG A 108 -4.83 -5.14 -8.51
C ARG A 108 -3.81 -6.17 -8.90
#